data_b925b76d94223b4740ddb9aed0e2dac0
#
_entry.id   b925b76d94223b4740ddb9aed0e2dac0
#
_cell.length_a   1.000
_cell.length_b   1.000
_cell.length_c   1.000
_cell.angle_alpha   90.00
_cell.angle_beta   90.00
_cell.angle_gamma   90.00
#
_symmetry.space_group_name_H-M   'P 1'
#
loop_
_entity.id
_entity.type
_entity.pdbx_description
1 polymer ?
#
loop_
_entity_poly.entity_id
_entity_poly.type
_entity_poly.pdbx_seq_one_letter_code
_entity_poly.pdbx_strand_id
1 'polypeptide(L)'
;MSINTKVNLYYDKGSIVISGINQIPYSLIDPRTNQLRAQAFHYQDIITYLQNSGIKYDNNVMDLIPLPNLKIENTHLSLRSYQKKAIENWISAGKKGCIILPTGSGKTIIAIKLIEIINSSTLIVVPTLDLMEQWTKFLSKYFRKIEIGNIGKGISNITGITVSTYDSAFIRSSFIGNKFAFVIFDEVHHLAAPGYRTIAEQFISPYRLGLTATYEREDNLHLDFPRLVGGIVYQSSVNELTKEKHIASFIVEKRYVKLLPEEEIEYHKNYDQYLSYLQELGIRYGRNGFQRLIMISGKNLYARNALLARNKALDIALNSQSKIEELRKILTENPNMRTIIFTQHNKLVYAISNEFLIPFITHKSSKQEREDALNGFRDGRYRVLVTSKVLDEGVDVPEAELGIIVSGTGSKREFIQRLGRLLRTKPNNRNAKLIEIISSGTTEINTSIRRKQALKNI
;
A
#
# COMPACT_ATOMS: atom_id res chain seq x y z
N MET A 1 52.31 1.83 -24.38
CA MET A 1 52.23 1.20 -23.03
C MET A 1 50.75 1.19 -22.63
N SER A 2 50.08 0.05 -22.82
CA SER A 2 48.70 -0.10 -22.30
C SER A 2 48.85 -0.32 -20.79
N ILE A 3 48.58 0.72 -20.04
CA ILE A 3 48.36 0.60 -18.61
C ILE A 3 47.11 -0.30 -18.45
N ASN A 4 47.37 -1.52 -18.05
CA ASN A 4 46.33 -2.52 -17.75
C ASN A 4 45.65 -2.10 -16.45
N THR A 5 45.00 -0.92 -16.45
CA THR A 5 44.32 -0.36 -15.29
C THR A 5 43.06 -1.17 -15.07
N LYS A 6 43.09 -1.99 -14.06
CA LYS A 6 41.94 -2.76 -13.60
C LYS A 6 40.88 -1.80 -13.11
N VAL A 7 39.63 -1.93 -13.55
CA VAL A 7 38.51 -1.10 -13.07
C VAL A 7 38.17 -1.48 -11.62
N ASN A 8 38.06 -0.51 -10.74
CA ASN A 8 37.65 -0.73 -9.36
C ASN A 8 36.27 -0.10 -9.11
N LEU A 9 35.38 -0.87 -8.51
CA LEU A 9 34.04 -0.49 -8.14
C LEU A 9 33.88 -0.58 -6.62
N TYR A 10 33.34 0.46 -6.00
CA TYR A 10 32.94 0.42 -4.60
C TYR A 10 31.68 1.25 -4.35
N TYR A 11 30.95 0.90 -3.29
CA TYR A 11 29.74 1.62 -2.88
C TYR A 11 30.09 2.78 -1.97
N ASP A 12 29.52 3.96 -2.27
CA ASP A 12 29.66 5.13 -1.43
C ASP A 12 28.32 5.88 -1.33
N LYS A 13 27.67 5.77 -0.17
CA LYS A 13 26.47 6.52 0.22
C LYS A 13 25.39 6.60 -0.86
N GLY A 14 24.98 5.44 -1.40
CA GLY A 14 23.91 5.36 -2.40
C GLY A 14 24.37 5.49 -3.84
N SER A 15 25.66 5.57 -4.10
CA SER A 15 26.25 5.59 -5.43
C SER A 15 27.38 4.55 -5.56
N ILE A 16 27.68 4.17 -6.80
CA ILE A 16 28.86 3.36 -7.15
C ILE A 16 29.94 4.30 -7.62
N VAL A 17 31.08 4.28 -6.99
CA VAL A 17 32.28 4.99 -7.44
C VAL A 17 33.09 4.05 -8.31
N ILE A 18 33.57 4.58 -9.44
CA ILE A 18 34.25 3.84 -10.51
C ILE A 18 35.58 4.49 -10.77
N SER A 19 36.65 3.72 -10.74
CA SER A 19 37.99 4.19 -11.07
C SER A 19 38.72 3.22 -12.04
N GLY A 20 39.77 3.69 -12.71
CA GLY A 20 40.54 2.88 -13.68
C GLY A 20 39.94 2.88 -15.10
N ILE A 21 38.89 3.68 -15.36
CA ILE A 21 38.27 3.87 -16.67
C ILE A 21 37.76 5.30 -16.78
N ASN A 22 37.77 5.87 -17.99
CA ASN A 22 37.37 7.26 -18.22
C ASN A 22 35.89 7.42 -18.52
N GLN A 23 35.22 6.36 -18.96
CA GLN A 23 33.79 6.39 -19.28
C GLN A 23 33.18 5.00 -19.19
N ILE A 24 31.97 4.91 -18.65
CA ILE A 24 31.14 3.71 -18.57
C ILE A 24 29.66 4.10 -18.64
N PRO A 25 28.79 3.29 -19.22
CA PRO A 25 27.35 3.59 -19.22
C PRO A 25 26.81 3.84 -17.82
N TYR A 26 25.79 4.72 -17.75
CA TYR A 26 25.11 5.09 -16.51
C TYR A 26 25.95 5.87 -15.48
N SER A 27 27.20 6.27 -15.83
CA SER A 27 28.05 7.04 -14.93
C SER A 27 28.23 8.48 -15.41
N LEU A 28 28.44 9.36 -14.45
CA LEU A 28 28.76 10.77 -14.62
C LEU A 28 30.01 11.11 -13.80
N ILE A 29 30.77 12.10 -14.22
CA ILE A 29 31.88 12.65 -13.45
C ILE A 29 31.31 13.48 -12.31
N ASP A 30 31.63 13.16 -11.07
CA ASP A 30 31.35 14.01 -9.91
C ASP A 30 32.34 15.20 -9.91
N PRO A 31 31.88 16.44 -10.14
CA PRO A 31 32.76 17.59 -10.25
C PRO A 31 33.52 17.92 -8.96
N ARG A 32 33.07 17.39 -7.81
CA ARG A 32 33.70 17.64 -6.50
C ARG A 32 34.93 16.73 -6.28
N THR A 33 34.90 15.51 -6.83
CA THR A 33 35.92 14.49 -6.59
C THR A 33 36.66 14.08 -7.85
N ASN A 34 36.19 14.53 -9.01
CA ASN A 34 36.68 14.13 -10.34
C ASN A 34 36.65 12.61 -10.57
N GLN A 35 35.75 11.90 -9.87
CA GLN A 35 35.56 10.46 -10.01
C GLN A 35 34.28 10.17 -10.78
N LEU A 36 34.27 9.05 -11.52
CA LEU A 36 33.05 8.55 -12.11
C LEU A 36 32.13 7.99 -11.02
N ARG A 37 30.86 8.38 -11.05
CA ARG A 37 29.83 7.89 -10.15
C ARG A 37 28.60 7.47 -10.94
N ALA A 38 27.95 6.39 -10.51
CA ALA A 38 26.67 5.92 -11.00
C ALA A 38 25.69 5.78 -9.84
N GLN A 39 24.38 5.90 -10.11
CA GLN A 39 23.37 5.55 -9.10
C GLN A 39 23.44 4.06 -8.79
N ALA A 40 23.27 3.69 -7.53
CA ALA A 40 23.48 2.32 -7.05
C ALA A 40 22.57 1.29 -7.77
N PHE A 41 21.36 1.65 -8.17
CA PHE A 41 20.45 0.73 -8.85
C PHE A 41 20.93 0.27 -10.22
N HIS A 42 21.91 0.97 -10.85
CA HIS A 42 22.56 0.55 -12.09
C HIS A 42 23.67 -0.48 -11.88
N TYR A 43 23.88 -0.94 -10.64
CA TYR A 43 24.93 -1.89 -10.34
C TYR A 43 24.96 -3.09 -11.29
N GLN A 44 23.82 -3.75 -11.50
CA GLN A 44 23.75 -4.93 -12.37
C GLN A 44 24.04 -4.59 -13.84
N ASP A 45 23.57 -3.43 -14.31
CA ASP A 45 23.81 -2.97 -15.69
C ASP A 45 25.31 -2.71 -15.92
N ILE A 46 25.99 -2.11 -14.94
CA ILE A 46 27.42 -1.85 -14.97
C ILE A 46 28.21 -3.16 -14.98
N ILE A 47 27.89 -4.11 -14.12
CA ILE A 47 28.53 -5.42 -14.08
C ILE A 47 28.36 -6.15 -15.42
N THR A 48 27.16 -6.16 -15.96
CA THR A 48 26.86 -6.78 -17.26
C THR A 48 27.66 -6.13 -18.39
N TYR A 49 27.77 -4.80 -18.40
CA TYR A 49 28.56 -4.07 -19.38
C TYR A 49 30.05 -4.46 -19.29
N LEU A 50 30.65 -4.46 -18.11
CA LEU A 50 32.05 -4.82 -17.90
C LEU A 50 32.36 -6.26 -18.34
N GLN A 51 31.46 -7.19 -18.01
CA GLN A 51 31.58 -8.59 -18.42
C GLN A 51 31.49 -8.75 -19.95
N ASN A 52 30.51 -8.16 -20.58
CA ASN A 52 30.33 -8.24 -22.04
C ASN A 52 31.45 -7.54 -22.83
N SER A 53 32.08 -6.52 -22.24
CA SER A 53 33.19 -5.80 -22.83
C SER A 53 34.55 -6.47 -22.54
N GLY A 54 34.60 -7.56 -21.80
CA GLY A 54 35.84 -8.25 -21.41
C GLY A 54 36.78 -7.42 -20.52
N ILE A 55 36.25 -6.39 -19.86
CA ILE A 55 37.01 -5.48 -18.99
C ILE A 55 37.22 -6.14 -17.63
N LYS A 56 38.49 -6.26 -17.21
CA LYS A 56 38.84 -6.77 -15.87
C LYS A 56 38.50 -5.74 -14.80
N TYR A 57 37.85 -6.18 -13.74
CA TYR A 57 37.41 -5.29 -12.65
C TYR A 57 37.51 -5.97 -11.28
N ASP A 58 37.69 -5.15 -10.26
CA ASP A 58 37.53 -5.50 -8.84
C ASP A 58 36.17 -4.97 -8.36
N ASN A 59 35.42 -5.84 -7.75
CA ASN A 59 34.06 -5.52 -7.33
C ASN A 59 33.95 -5.55 -5.80
N ASN A 60 34.00 -4.36 -5.21
CA ASN A 60 33.86 -4.13 -3.76
C ASN A 60 32.57 -3.35 -3.44
N VAL A 61 31.54 -3.50 -4.29
CA VAL A 61 30.26 -2.77 -4.13
C VAL A 61 29.38 -3.45 -3.11
N MET A 62 29.26 -4.78 -3.16
CA MET A 62 28.43 -5.56 -2.25
C MET A 62 29.14 -5.79 -0.92
N ASP A 63 28.47 -5.44 0.17
CA ASP A 63 28.86 -5.75 1.55
C ASP A 63 27.65 -6.40 2.24
N LEU A 64 27.30 -7.60 1.74
CA LEU A 64 26.07 -8.28 2.12
C LEU A 64 26.15 -8.82 3.55
N ILE A 65 25.05 -8.68 4.29
CA ILE A 65 24.93 -9.27 5.61
C ILE A 65 24.91 -10.79 5.48
N PRO A 66 25.75 -11.52 6.22
CA PRO A 66 25.76 -12.97 6.20
C PRO A 66 24.37 -13.53 6.59
N LEU A 67 23.94 -14.57 5.87
CA LEU A 67 22.70 -15.27 6.14
C LEU A 67 22.98 -16.78 6.11
N PRO A 68 22.61 -17.54 7.16
CA PRO A 68 22.70 -18.98 7.10
C PRO A 68 21.70 -19.53 6.07
N ASN A 69 21.93 -20.75 5.59
CA ASN A 69 21.08 -21.37 4.59
C ASN A 69 19.64 -21.47 5.07
N LEU A 70 18.74 -20.82 4.33
CA LEU A 70 17.33 -20.73 4.67
C LEU A 70 16.59 -22.02 4.28
N LYS A 71 15.84 -22.55 5.22
CA LYS A 71 14.84 -23.60 4.96
C LYS A 71 13.56 -23.24 5.69
N ILE A 72 12.45 -23.29 4.98
CA ILE A 72 11.14 -23.16 5.59
C ILE A 72 10.88 -24.38 6.45
N GLU A 73 10.83 -24.19 7.76
CA GLU A 73 10.64 -25.30 8.72
C GLU A 73 9.19 -25.77 8.81
N ASN A 74 8.25 -25.01 8.23
CA ASN A 74 6.83 -25.35 8.26
C ASN A 74 6.46 -26.17 7.02
N THR A 75 6.36 -27.49 7.18
CA THR A 75 6.00 -28.44 6.11
C THR A 75 4.60 -28.24 5.51
N HIS A 76 3.75 -27.40 6.12
CA HIS A 76 2.39 -27.13 5.67
C HIS A 76 2.25 -25.89 4.77
N LEU A 77 3.35 -25.30 4.27
CA LEU A 77 3.28 -24.23 3.31
C LEU A 77 2.92 -24.77 1.91
N SER A 78 1.64 -25.05 1.68
CA SER A 78 1.15 -25.37 0.34
C SER A 78 0.86 -24.10 -0.45
N LEU A 79 1.53 -23.95 -1.60
CA LEU A 79 1.26 -22.85 -2.51
C LEU A 79 0.05 -23.17 -3.40
N ARG A 80 -0.84 -22.20 -3.54
CA ARG A 80 -1.94 -22.26 -4.51
C ARG A 80 -1.41 -22.15 -5.94
N SER A 81 -2.18 -22.60 -6.94
CA SER A 81 -1.78 -22.59 -8.36
C SER A 81 -1.27 -21.22 -8.82
N TYR A 82 -2.02 -20.18 -8.58
CA TYR A 82 -1.65 -18.81 -8.96
C TYR A 82 -0.41 -18.28 -8.23
N GLN A 83 -0.16 -18.73 -6.99
CA GLN A 83 1.05 -18.34 -6.25
C GLN A 83 2.29 -18.98 -6.85
N LYS A 84 2.21 -20.25 -7.26
CA LYS A 84 3.29 -20.93 -8.00
C LYS A 84 3.59 -20.19 -9.29
N LYS A 85 2.55 -19.90 -10.09
CA LYS A 85 2.68 -19.17 -11.35
C LYS A 85 3.29 -17.77 -11.17
N ALA A 86 2.89 -17.05 -10.12
CA ALA A 86 3.47 -15.74 -9.80
C ALA A 86 4.97 -15.84 -9.47
N ILE A 87 5.40 -16.86 -8.73
CA ILE A 87 6.80 -17.14 -8.41
C ILE A 87 7.59 -17.46 -9.68
N GLU A 88 7.08 -18.38 -10.50
CA GLU A 88 7.70 -18.79 -11.76
C GLU A 88 7.89 -17.60 -12.72
N ASN A 89 6.85 -16.78 -12.89
CA ASN A 89 6.92 -15.58 -13.73
C ASN A 89 7.96 -14.58 -13.23
N TRP A 90 8.04 -14.36 -11.91
CA TRP A 90 9.02 -13.43 -11.35
C TRP A 90 10.45 -13.95 -11.53
N ILE A 91 10.68 -15.25 -11.38
CA ILE A 91 11.99 -15.87 -11.63
C ILE A 91 12.36 -15.73 -13.11
N SER A 92 11.44 -16.04 -14.02
CA SER A 92 11.64 -15.96 -15.47
C SER A 92 11.89 -14.52 -15.95
N ALA A 93 11.33 -13.54 -15.26
CA ALA A 93 11.56 -12.10 -15.51
C ALA A 93 12.91 -11.58 -14.97
N GLY A 94 13.86 -12.46 -14.66
CA GLY A 94 15.18 -12.08 -14.14
C GLY A 94 15.16 -11.67 -12.66
N LYS A 95 14.16 -12.12 -11.91
CA LYS A 95 14.00 -11.85 -10.47
C LYS A 95 13.82 -10.36 -10.14
N LYS A 96 13.19 -9.64 -11.06
CA LYS A 96 12.77 -8.23 -10.91
C LYS A 96 11.33 -8.07 -11.39
N GLY A 97 10.51 -7.38 -10.61
CA GLY A 97 9.16 -7.05 -11.06
C GLY A 97 8.12 -6.99 -9.96
N CYS A 98 6.92 -6.57 -10.35
CA CYS A 98 5.79 -6.37 -9.48
C CYS A 98 4.77 -7.51 -9.64
N ILE A 99 4.30 -8.03 -8.51
CA ILE A 99 3.19 -8.99 -8.42
C ILE A 99 1.96 -8.26 -7.89
N ILE A 100 0.90 -8.24 -8.70
CA ILE A 100 -0.35 -7.53 -8.38
C ILE A 100 -1.40 -8.58 -8.01
N LEU A 101 -1.78 -8.60 -6.76
CA LEU A 101 -2.75 -9.54 -6.22
C LEU A 101 -3.67 -8.85 -5.20
N PRO A 102 -4.94 -9.22 -5.13
CA PRO A 102 -5.87 -8.67 -4.14
C PRO A 102 -5.38 -8.84 -2.71
N THR A 103 -5.87 -8.01 -1.81
CA THR A 103 -5.65 -8.18 -0.36
C THR A 103 -6.23 -9.54 0.08
N GLY A 104 -5.53 -10.24 0.96
CA GLY A 104 -5.96 -11.58 1.43
C GLY A 104 -5.60 -12.74 0.50
N SER A 105 -4.99 -12.49 -0.67
CA SER A 105 -4.54 -13.55 -1.60
C SER A 105 -3.25 -14.26 -1.15
N GLY A 106 -2.62 -13.82 -0.07
CA GLY A 106 -1.37 -14.43 0.41
C GLY A 106 -0.11 -13.94 -0.29
N LYS A 107 -0.04 -12.66 -0.65
CA LYS A 107 1.19 -11.99 -1.17
C LYS A 107 2.41 -12.26 -0.28
N THR A 108 2.22 -12.22 1.04
CA THR A 108 3.27 -12.50 2.04
C THR A 108 3.84 -13.91 1.88
N ILE A 109 3.01 -14.91 1.57
CA ILE A 109 3.43 -16.31 1.35
C ILE A 109 4.32 -16.42 0.11
N ILE A 110 3.98 -15.72 -0.97
CA ILE A 110 4.82 -15.64 -2.17
C ILE A 110 6.19 -15.07 -1.81
N ALA A 111 6.23 -13.96 -1.07
CA ALA A 111 7.48 -13.33 -0.66
C ALA A 111 8.33 -14.25 0.23
N ILE A 112 7.74 -14.93 1.21
CA ILE A 112 8.45 -15.90 2.07
C ILE A 112 9.09 -17.01 1.22
N LYS A 113 8.36 -17.53 0.23
CA LYS A 113 8.92 -18.56 -0.66
C LYS A 113 10.04 -18.01 -1.55
N LEU A 114 9.92 -16.77 -2.01
CA LEU A 114 10.99 -16.12 -2.79
C LEU A 114 12.21 -15.82 -1.94
N ILE A 115 12.06 -15.47 -0.65
CA ILE A 115 13.17 -15.30 0.29
C ILE A 115 13.94 -16.63 0.43
N GLU A 116 13.23 -17.76 0.58
CA GLU A 116 13.86 -19.10 0.63
C GLU A 116 14.59 -19.43 -0.68
N ILE A 117 13.97 -19.14 -1.84
CA ILE A 117 14.56 -19.44 -3.16
C ILE A 117 15.81 -18.60 -3.42
N ILE A 118 15.77 -17.32 -3.07
CA ILE A 118 16.92 -16.40 -3.26
C ILE A 118 18.04 -16.72 -2.26
N ASN A 119 17.68 -17.12 -1.05
CA ASN A 119 18.61 -17.55 -0.01
C ASN A 119 19.78 -16.57 0.20
N SER A 120 19.48 -15.29 0.28
CA SER A 120 20.47 -14.22 0.48
C SER A 120 19.88 -13.09 1.32
N SER A 121 20.75 -12.18 1.78
CA SER A 121 20.34 -11.06 2.62
C SER A 121 19.16 -10.30 1.99
N THR A 122 18.11 -10.13 2.79
CA THR A 122 16.80 -9.60 2.31
C THR A 122 16.34 -8.46 3.18
N LEU A 123 15.93 -7.35 2.54
CA LEU A 123 15.21 -6.26 3.17
C LEU A 123 13.76 -6.24 2.71
N ILE A 124 12.83 -6.19 3.66
CA ILE A 124 11.40 -5.99 3.41
C ILE A 124 11.04 -4.57 3.83
N VAL A 125 10.50 -3.76 2.91
CA VAL A 125 10.10 -2.37 3.16
C VAL A 125 8.58 -2.31 3.20
N VAL A 126 8.04 -1.79 4.30
CA VAL A 126 6.59 -1.77 4.59
C VAL A 126 6.11 -0.37 4.96
N PRO A 127 4.83 -0.01 4.73
CA PRO A 127 4.34 1.35 4.98
C PRO A 127 4.16 1.71 6.46
N THR A 128 3.89 0.74 7.34
CA THR A 128 3.53 1.03 8.74
C THR A 128 4.28 0.15 9.74
N LEU A 129 4.37 0.64 10.99
CA LEU A 129 4.94 -0.14 12.09
C LEU A 129 4.14 -1.41 12.39
N ASP A 130 2.82 -1.36 12.26
CA ASP A 130 1.95 -2.53 12.46
C ASP A 130 2.25 -3.63 11.43
N LEU A 131 2.48 -3.26 10.16
CA LEU A 131 2.93 -4.20 9.13
C LEU A 131 4.34 -4.73 9.40
N MET A 132 5.24 -3.89 9.91
CA MET A 132 6.58 -4.33 10.29
C MET A 132 6.51 -5.43 11.36
N GLU A 133 5.70 -5.24 12.40
CA GLU A 133 5.48 -6.26 13.43
C GLU A 133 4.84 -7.55 12.87
N GLN A 134 3.87 -7.42 11.96
CA GLN A 134 3.24 -8.57 11.30
C GLN A 134 4.25 -9.36 10.46
N TRP A 135 5.02 -8.67 9.62
CA TRP A 135 6.06 -9.32 8.82
C TRP A 135 7.09 -10.03 9.69
N THR A 136 7.53 -9.38 10.77
CA THR A 136 8.47 -9.98 11.73
C THR A 136 7.90 -11.27 12.33
N LYS A 137 6.65 -11.26 12.80
CA LYS A 137 5.97 -12.46 13.32
C LYS A 137 5.85 -13.57 12.27
N PHE A 138 5.48 -13.21 11.02
CA PHE A 138 5.39 -14.19 9.94
C PHE A 138 6.76 -14.80 9.61
N LEU A 139 7.78 -13.99 9.45
CA LEU A 139 9.14 -14.45 9.15
C LEU A 139 9.68 -15.36 10.26
N SER A 140 9.52 -14.98 11.54
CA SER A 140 9.94 -15.79 12.68
C SER A 140 9.18 -17.14 12.77
N LYS A 141 7.94 -17.19 12.26
CA LYS A 141 7.17 -18.45 12.20
C LYS A 141 7.74 -19.43 11.16
N TYR A 142 8.22 -18.91 10.01
CA TYR A 142 8.70 -19.74 8.91
C TYR A 142 10.21 -19.99 8.95
N PHE A 143 10.98 -19.05 9.48
CA PHE A 143 12.44 -19.10 9.62
C PHE A 143 12.84 -19.07 11.10
N ARG A 144 12.48 -20.10 11.85
CA ARG A 144 12.58 -20.13 13.34
C ARG A 144 14.01 -19.95 13.87
N LYS A 145 15.02 -20.37 13.11
CA LYS A 145 16.45 -20.29 13.50
C LYS A 145 17.13 -19.00 13.06
N ILE A 146 16.38 -18.11 12.43
CA ILE A 146 16.91 -16.86 11.90
C ILE A 146 16.41 -15.71 12.74
N GLU A 147 17.33 -14.89 13.21
CA GLU A 147 16.98 -13.61 13.83
C GLU A 147 16.46 -12.64 12.77
N ILE A 148 15.30 -12.07 13.00
CA ILE A 148 14.68 -11.08 12.12
C ILE A 148 14.98 -9.68 12.64
N GLY A 149 15.73 -8.92 11.85
CA GLY A 149 16.07 -7.53 12.15
C GLY A 149 14.90 -6.59 11.92
N ASN A 150 14.93 -5.44 12.59
CA ASN A 150 13.91 -4.39 12.48
C ASN A 150 14.55 -3.02 12.43
N ILE A 151 14.11 -2.17 11.48
CA ILE A 151 14.48 -0.76 11.38
C ILE A 151 13.22 0.09 11.42
N GLY A 152 12.95 0.72 12.54
CA GLY A 152 11.77 1.57 12.77
C GLY A 152 11.54 1.86 14.24
N LYS A 153 10.76 2.89 14.56
CA LYS A 153 10.41 3.26 15.95
C LYS A 153 11.62 3.39 16.88
N GLY A 154 12.73 3.97 16.39
CA GLY A 154 13.97 4.09 17.18
C GLY A 154 14.83 2.81 17.23
N ILE A 155 14.33 1.67 16.78
CA ILE A 155 15.07 0.41 16.71
C ILE A 155 15.89 0.37 15.42
N SER A 156 17.12 -0.10 15.51
CA SER A 156 18.00 -0.34 14.36
C SER A 156 18.78 -1.64 14.58
N ASN A 157 18.08 -2.76 14.47
CA ASN A 157 18.69 -4.08 14.43
C ASN A 157 18.71 -4.58 13.00
N ILE A 158 19.90 -4.76 12.42
CA ILE A 158 20.09 -5.16 11.03
C ILE A 158 20.67 -6.57 11.01
N THR A 159 19.91 -7.50 10.42
CA THR A 159 20.30 -8.91 10.28
C THR A 159 20.13 -9.36 8.82
N GLY A 160 20.48 -10.61 8.52
CA GLY A 160 20.35 -11.15 7.17
C GLY A 160 18.93 -11.09 6.57
N ILE A 161 17.88 -11.11 7.42
CA ILE A 161 16.52 -10.79 7.02
C ILE A 161 16.05 -9.62 7.90
N THR A 162 15.80 -8.47 7.30
CA THR A 162 15.43 -7.24 8.02
C THR A 162 14.13 -6.67 7.47
N VAL A 163 13.25 -6.22 8.36
CA VAL A 163 12.02 -5.49 8.01
C VAL A 163 12.18 -4.01 8.38
N SER A 164 11.83 -3.11 7.49
CA SER A 164 11.94 -1.66 7.70
C SER A 164 10.66 -0.95 7.27
N THR A 165 10.32 0.16 7.93
CA THR A 165 9.33 1.07 7.37
C THR A 165 9.91 1.88 6.20
N TYR A 166 9.06 2.37 5.28
CA TYR A 166 9.50 3.25 4.18
C TYR A 166 10.26 4.49 4.71
N ASP A 167 9.77 5.13 5.78
CA ASP A 167 10.45 6.28 6.39
C ASP A 167 11.86 5.92 6.87
N SER A 168 11.99 4.80 7.59
CA SER A 168 13.26 4.37 8.14
C SER A 168 14.24 3.89 7.06
N ALA A 169 13.75 3.19 6.05
CA ALA A 169 14.54 2.78 4.89
C ALA A 169 15.02 3.98 4.08
N PHE A 170 14.17 5.01 3.91
CA PHE A 170 14.54 6.26 3.23
C PHE A 170 15.69 6.97 3.96
N ILE A 171 15.55 7.21 5.27
CA ILE A 171 16.56 7.91 6.06
C ILE A 171 17.91 7.17 6.03
N ARG A 172 17.90 5.84 5.94
CA ARG A 172 19.09 4.99 6.01
C ARG A 172 19.56 4.44 4.67
N SER A 173 18.87 4.74 3.58
CA SER A 173 19.12 4.14 2.25
C SER A 173 20.57 4.24 1.80
N SER A 174 21.23 5.37 2.07
CA SER A 174 22.65 5.59 1.73
C SER A 174 23.63 4.70 2.51
N PHE A 175 23.23 4.18 3.68
CA PHE A 175 24.09 3.34 4.52
C PHE A 175 23.83 1.84 4.35
N ILE A 176 22.58 1.46 4.06
CA ILE A 176 22.18 0.06 3.97
C ILE A 176 22.01 -0.42 2.53
N GLY A 177 22.18 0.45 1.55
CA GLY A 177 21.86 0.16 0.15
C GLY A 177 22.73 -0.92 -0.49
N ASN A 178 23.87 -1.29 0.10
CA ASN A 178 24.75 -2.39 -0.36
C ASN A 178 24.73 -3.63 0.54
N LYS A 179 23.84 -3.66 1.56
CA LYS A 179 23.78 -4.74 2.56
C LYS A 179 22.85 -5.89 2.19
N PHE A 180 21.95 -5.68 1.24
CA PHE A 180 20.89 -6.63 0.89
C PHE A 180 20.93 -6.96 -0.59
N ALA A 181 20.98 -8.26 -0.92
CA ALA A 181 20.88 -8.74 -2.29
C ALA A 181 19.44 -8.71 -2.81
N PHE A 182 18.46 -8.88 -1.93
CA PHE A 182 17.05 -8.90 -2.26
C PHE A 182 16.31 -7.80 -1.51
N VAL A 183 15.52 -7.00 -2.24
CA VAL A 183 14.63 -6.00 -1.64
C VAL A 183 13.17 -6.28 -2.05
N ILE A 184 12.28 -6.30 -1.06
CA ILE A 184 10.84 -6.49 -1.22
C ILE A 184 10.16 -5.20 -0.80
N PHE A 185 9.40 -4.59 -1.70
CA PHE A 185 8.56 -3.43 -1.42
C PHE A 185 7.12 -3.89 -1.25
N ASP A 186 6.67 -4.04 -0.01
CA ASP A 186 5.25 -4.31 0.26
C ASP A 186 4.46 -3.02 0.11
N GLU A 187 3.27 -3.12 -0.49
CA GLU A 187 2.48 -1.99 -0.96
C GLU A 187 3.35 -1.01 -1.79
N VAL A 188 3.98 -1.54 -2.83
CA VAL A 188 4.99 -0.85 -3.66
C VAL A 188 4.55 0.51 -4.19
N HIS A 189 3.25 0.79 -4.24
CA HIS A 189 2.73 2.08 -4.64
C HIS A 189 3.19 3.24 -3.73
N HIS A 190 3.65 2.98 -2.50
CA HIS A 190 4.30 3.98 -1.64
C HIS A 190 5.65 4.42 -2.17
N LEU A 191 6.39 3.52 -2.84
CA LEU A 191 7.72 3.82 -3.38
C LEU A 191 7.72 4.98 -4.38
N ALA A 192 6.59 5.23 -5.06
CA ALA A 192 6.48 6.32 -6.03
C ALA A 192 6.51 7.73 -5.41
N ALA A 193 6.34 7.86 -4.09
CA ALA A 193 6.46 9.17 -3.43
C ALA A 193 7.88 9.74 -3.60
N PRO A 194 8.04 11.05 -3.83
CA PRO A 194 9.33 11.66 -4.20
C PRO A 194 10.51 11.30 -3.28
N GLY A 195 10.28 11.20 -1.97
CA GLY A 195 11.32 10.79 -1.02
C GLY A 195 11.63 9.29 -1.11
N TYR A 196 10.61 8.44 -1.15
CA TYR A 196 10.79 6.99 -1.04
C TYR A 196 11.42 6.34 -2.29
N ARG A 197 11.26 6.93 -3.47
CA ARG A 197 11.95 6.43 -4.68
C ARG A 197 13.47 6.35 -4.51
N THR A 198 14.04 7.23 -3.68
CA THR A 198 15.47 7.23 -3.35
C THR A 198 15.93 5.90 -2.75
N ILE A 199 15.05 5.18 -2.05
CA ILE A 199 15.35 3.84 -1.52
C ILE A 199 15.76 2.92 -2.68
N ALA A 200 14.93 2.83 -3.72
CA ALA A 200 15.21 1.98 -4.87
C ALA A 200 16.43 2.46 -5.68
N GLU A 201 16.66 3.77 -5.75
CA GLU A 201 17.78 4.37 -6.49
C GLU A 201 19.13 4.17 -5.81
N GLN A 202 19.17 4.13 -4.47
CA GLN A 202 20.38 3.97 -3.68
C GLN A 202 20.74 2.52 -3.37
N PHE A 203 19.86 1.57 -3.68
CA PHE A 203 20.12 0.14 -3.43
C PHE A 203 20.71 -0.55 -4.65
N ILE A 204 21.78 -1.31 -4.40
CA ILE A 204 22.41 -2.16 -5.41
C ILE A 204 21.63 -3.44 -5.69
N SER A 205 20.68 -3.79 -4.83
CA SER A 205 19.98 -5.09 -4.82
C SER A 205 19.64 -5.59 -6.22
N PRO A 206 20.25 -6.69 -6.70
CA PRO A 206 19.98 -7.26 -8.02
C PRO A 206 18.58 -7.87 -8.09
N TYR A 207 18.02 -8.31 -6.97
CA TYR A 207 16.70 -8.92 -6.89
C TYR A 207 15.71 -7.93 -6.29
N ARG A 208 14.59 -7.70 -6.98
CA ARG A 208 13.60 -6.69 -6.57
C ARG A 208 12.18 -7.20 -6.75
N LEU A 209 11.38 -7.12 -5.72
CA LEU A 209 9.98 -7.53 -5.73
C LEU A 209 9.09 -6.38 -5.26
N GLY A 210 8.13 -6.00 -6.07
CA GLY A 210 7.02 -5.13 -5.66
C GLY A 210 5.76 -5.95 -5.41
N LEU A 211 5.12 -5.76 -4.27
CA LEU A 211 3.84 -6.36 -3.92
C LEU A 211 2.79 -5.28 -3.76
N THR A 212 1.63 -5.42 -4.38
CA THR A 212 0.50 -4.51 -4.18
C THR A 212 -0.81 -5.14 -4.61
N ALA A 213 -1.92 -4.58 -4.12
CA ALA A 213 -3.24 -4.87 -4.65
C ALA A 213 -3.64 -3.90 -5.79
N THR A 214 -2.99 -2.75 -5.88
CA THR A 214 -3.26 -1.71 -6.88
C THR A 214 -1.95 -1.12 -7.38
N TYR A 215 -1.68 -1.32 -8.66
CA TYR A 215 -0.44 -0.82 -9.30
C TYR A 215 -0.57 0.65 -9.72
N GLU A 216 -1.70 0.97 -10.35
CA GLU A 216 -1.97 2.29 -10.88
C GLU A 216 -2.17 3.32 -9.77
N ARG A 217 -1.59 4.50 -9.96
CA ARG A 217 -1.76 5.68 -9.11
C ARG A 217 -2.42 6.79 -9.91
N GLU A 218 -3.23 7.58 -9.26
CA GLU A 218 -3.92 8.71 -9.89
C GLU A 218 -2.97 9.84 -10.34
N ASP A 219 -1.77 9.91 -9.74
CA ASP A 219 -0.72 10.89 -10.08
C ASP A 219 0.25 10.41 -11.16
N ASN A 220 0.04 9.22 -11.72
CA ASN A 220 0.87 8.56 -12.74
C ASN A 220 2.33 8.26 -12.32
N LEU A 221 2.71 8.45 -11.05
CA LEU A 221 4.07 8.17 -10.59
C LEU A 221 4.43 6.67 -10.62
N HIS A 222 3.47 5.77 -10.78
CA HIS A 222 3.70 4.34 -11.00
C HIS A 222 4.41 4.00 -12.31
N LEU A 223 4.45 4.94 -13.26
CA LEU A 223 5.17 4.77 -14.52
C LEU A 223 6.70 4.61 -14.34
N ASP A 224 7.23 4.95 -13.17
CA ASP A 224 8.63 4.75 -12.81
C ASP A 224 8.95 3.35 -12.26
N PHE A 225 7.94 2.54 -11.89
CA PHE A 225 8.19 1.21 -11.33
C PHE A 225 8.96 0.25 -12.25
N PRO A 226 8.72 0.24 -13.59
CA PRO A 226 9.53 -0.60 -14.49
C PRO A 226 11.03 -0.35 -14.35
N ARG A 227 11.44 0.90 -14.12
CA ARG A 227 12.82 1.28 -13.90
C ARG A 227 13.31 0.91 -12.50
N LEU A 228 12.52 1.18 -11.47
CA LEU A 228 12.94 1.08 -10.06
C LEU A 228 12.88 -0.35 -9.51
N VAL A 229 11.87 -1.12 -9.90
CA VAL A 229 11.58 -2.45 -9.35
C VAL A 229 11.52 -3.52 -10.45
N GLY A 230 11.10 -3.15 -11.63
CA GLY A 230 10.73 -4.01 -12.75
C GLY A 230 9.26 -3.85 -13.11
N GLY A 231 8.88 -4.31 -14.30
CA GLY A 231 7.50 -4.27 -14.79
C GLY A 231 6.56 -5.20 -14.03
N ILE A 232 5.31 -5.25 -14.48
CA ILE A 232 4.33 -6.21 -13.96
C ILE A 232 4.69 -7.60 -14.50
N VAL A 233 5.00 -8.54 -13.60
CA VAL A 233 5.35 -9.92 -13.96
C VAL A 233 4.20 -10.89 -13.74
N TYR A 234 3.31 -10.57 -12.83
CA TYR A 234 2.09 -11.33 -12.59
C TYR A 234 0.98 -10.43 -12.07
N GLN A 235 -0.21 -10.64 -12.59
CA GLN A 235 -1.42 -9.97 -12.12
C GLN A 235 -2.59 -10.95 -12.14
N SER A 236 -3.42 -10.94 -11.09
CA SER A 236 -4.70 -11.63 -11.09
C SER A 236 -5.75 -10.80 -10.38
N SER A 237 -6.94 -10.82 -10.92
CA SER A 237 -8.08 -10.06 -10.42
C SER A 237 -8.83 -10.80 -9.32
N VAL A 238 -9.63 -10.05 -8.55
CA VAL A 238 -10.56 -10.64 -7.56
C VAL A 238 -11.51 -11.61 -8.25
N ASN A 239 -12.02 -11.26 -9.43
CA ASN A 239 -12.96 -12.08 -10.17
C ASN A 239 -12.35 -13.42 -10.60
N GLU A 240 -11.11 -13.41 -11.09
CA GLU A 240 -10.38 -14.65 -11.47
C GLU A 240 -10.18 -15.55 -10.25
N LEU A 241 -9.63 -15.00 -9.16
CA LEU A 241 -9.38 -15.77 -7.94
C LEU A 241 -10.66 -16.26 -7.26
N THR A 242 -11.77 -15.54 -7.43
CA THR A 242 -13.10 -15.99 -6.95
C THR A 242 -13.63 -17.14 -7.78
N LYS A 243 -13.54 -17.07 -9.11
CA LYS A 243 -13.93 -18.18 -10.01
C LYS A 243 -13.14 -19.45 -9.70
N GLU A 244 -11.85 -19.31 -9.40
CA GLU A 244 -10.98 -20.43 -9.00
C GLU A 244 -11.17 -20.84 -7.52
N LYS A 245 -12.15 -20.28 -6.81
CA LYS A 245 -12.46 -20.55 -5.38
C LYS A 245 -11.28 -20.27 -4.43
N HIS A 246 -10.35 -19.42 -4.81
CA HIS A 246 -9.22 -19.03 -3.98
C HIS A 246 -9.54 -17.88 -3.01
N ILE A 247 -10.56 -17.09 -3.34
CA ILE A 247 -11.09 -16.01 -2.51
C ILE A 247 -12.60 -16.19 -2.39
N ALA A 248 -13.19 -15.77 -1.29
CA ALA A 248 -14.64 -15.82 -1.09
C ALA A 248 -15.35 -14.95 -2.12
N SER A 249 -16.46 -15.43 -2.66
CA SER A 249 -17.36 -14.59 -3.46
C SER A 249 -17.99 -13.51 -2.58
N PHE A 250 -18.36 -12.39 -3.20
CA PHE A 250 -18.94 -11.26 -2.46
C PHE A 250 -20.09 -10.63 -3.25
N ILE A 251 -20.99 -10.01 -2.50
CA ILE A 251 -22.14 -9.27 -3.04
C ILE A 251 -21.98 -7.81 -2.59
N VAL A 252 -22.10 -6.87 -3.52
CA VAL A 252 -22.15 -5.43 -3.20
C VAL A 252 -23.58 -4.95 -3.35
N GLU A 253 -24.13 -4.49 -2.23
CA GLU A 253 -25.45 -3.89 -2.14
C GLU A 253 -25.33 -2.39 -1.91
N LYS A 254 -26.21 -1.59 -2.52
CA LYS A 254 -26.27 -0.15 -2.31
C LYS A 254 -27.58 0.22 -1.65
N ARG A 255 -27.51 0.96 -0.56
CA ARG A 255 -28.64 1.53 0.16
C ARG A 255 -28.62 3.05 -0.01
N TYR A 256 -29.66 3.59 -0.58
CA TYR A 256 -29.80 5.02 -0.81
C TYR A 256 -30.68 5.63 0.27
N VAL A 257 -30.17 6.67 0.91
CA VAL A 257 -30.90 7.45 1.92
C VAL A 257 -31.09 8.91 1.44
N LYS A 258 -32.17 9.55 1.81
CA LYS A 258 -32.35 10.98 1.59
C LYS A 258 -31.78 11.74 2.78
N LEU A 259 -31.25 12.91 2.54
CA LEU A 259 -30.91 13.85 3.61
C LEU A 259 -32.16 14.23 4.38
N LEU A 260 -32.03 14.57 5.66
CA LEU A 260 -33.13 15.22 6.38
C LEU A 260 -33.43 16.58 5.75
N PRO A 261 -34.66 17.11 5.85
CA PRO A 261 -35.02 18.39 5.20
C PRO A 261 -34.05 19.53 5.54
N GLU A 262 -33.65 19.65 6.80
CA GLU A 262 -32.71 20.67 7.25
C GLU A 262 -31.30 20.45 6.67
N GLU A 263 -30.87 19.21 6.63
CA GLU A 263 -29.56 18.82 6.03
C GLU A 263 -29.56 19.09 4.52
N GLU A 264 -30.68 18.82 3.82
CA GLU A 264 -30.84 19.04 2.39
C GLU A 264 -30.76 20.53 2.03
N ILE A 265 -31.46 21.38 2.78
CA ILE A 265 -31.41 22.84 2.62
C ILE A 265 -29.96 23.34 2.83
N GLU A 266 -29.31 22.89 3.89
CA GLU A 266 -27.96 23.34 4.20
C GLU A 266 -26.92 22.78 3.21
N TYR A 267 -27.11 21.56 2.72
CA TYR A 267 -26.30 20.97 1.66
C TYR A 267 -26.35 21.81 0.39
N HIS A 268 -27.57 22.09 -0.12
CA HIS A 268 -27.75 22.86 -1.33
C HIS A 268 -27.22 24.28 -1.17
N LYS A 269 -27.51 24.97 -0.06
CA LYS A 269 -26.92 26.28 0.22
C LYS A 269 -25.41 26.32 0.06
N ASN A 270 -24.72 25.38 0.65
CA ASN A 270 -23.23 25.33 0.59
C ASN A 270 -22.74 24.85 -0.76
N TYR A 271 -23.41 23.89 -1.39
CA TYR A 271 -22.98 23.36 -2.67
C TYR A 271 -23.18 24.36 -3.81
N ASP A 272 -24.33 25.08 -3.83
CA ASP A 272 -24.61 26.11 -4.82
C ASP A 272 -23.67 27.30 -4.64
N GLN A 273 -23.39 27.68 -3.41
CA GLN A 273 -22.37 28.70 -3.11
C GLN A 273 -21.00 28.31 -3.67
N TYR A 274 -20.59 27.06 -3.50
CA TYR A 274 -19.36 26.55 -4.10
C TYR A 274 -19.38 26.65 -5.63
N LEU A 275 -20.48 26.26 -6.27
CA LEU A 275 -20.62 26.34 -7.73
C LEU A 275 -20.58 27.79 -8.23
N SER A 276 -21.25 28.71 -7.54
CA SER A 276 -21.23 30.15 -7.86
C SER A 276 -19.80 30.71 -7.79
N TYR A 277 -19.05 30.40 -6.74
CA TYR A 277 -17.67 30.82 -6.63
C TYR A 277 -16.78 30.25 -7.73
N LEU A 278 -17.00 29.00 -8.16
CA LEU A 278 -16.26 28.45 -9.32
C LEU A 278 -16.57 29.23 -10.60
N GLN A 279 -17.81 29.60 -10.80
CA GLN A 279 -18.25 30.38 -11.96
C GLN A 279 -17.62 31.78 -11.95
N GLU A 280 -17.66 32.48 -10.82
CA GLU A 280 -17.02 33.79 -10.63
C GLU A 280 -15.52 33.77 -10.88
N LEU A 281 -14.84 32.68 -10.51
CA LEU A 281 -13.42 32.48 -10.71
C LEU A 281 -13.06 31.96 -12.12
N GLY A 282 -14.06 31.73 -12.99
CA GLY A 282 -13.85 31.13 -14.32
C GLY A 282 -13.22 29.73 -14.27
N ILE A 283 -13.48 28.98 -13.20
CA ILE A 283 -12.92 27.64 -12.99
C ILE A 283 -13.94 26.59 -13.41
N ARG A 284 -13.57 25.72 -14.34
CA ARG A 284 -14.40 24.57 -14.73
C ARG A 284 -14.51 23.57 -13.58
N TYR A 285 -15.74 23.07 -13.34
CA TYR A 285 -15.96 21.94 -12.43
C TYR A 285 -15.15 20.71 -12.84
N GLY A 286 -14.53 20.03 -11.90
CA GLY A 286 -13.75 18.81 -12.13
C GLY A 286 -12.42 18.79 -11.39
N ARG A 287 -11.62 17.75 -11.65
CA ARG A 287 -10.35 17.51 -10.94
C ARG A 287 -9.34 18.65 -11.12
N ASN A 288 -9.14 19.09 -12.36
CA ASN A 288 -8.19 20.18 -12.66
C ASN A 288 -8.67 21.50 -12.07
N GLY A 289 -9.99 21.77 -12.10
CA GLY A 289 -10.56 22.95 -11.46
C GLY A 289 -10.38 22.94 -9.96
N PHE A 290 -10.57 21.79 -9.32
CA PHE A 290 -10.36 21.64 -7.88
C PHE A 290 -8.88 21.86 -7.48
N GLN A 291 -7.94 21.33 -8.23
CA GLN A 291 -6.51 21.59 -8.00
C GLN A 291 -6.17 23.08 -8.13
N ARG A 292 -6.68 23.73 -9.20
CA ARG A 292 -6.51 25.17 -9.39
C ARG A 292 -7.10 25.97 -8.23
N LEU A 293 -8.30 25.59 -7.76
CA LEU A 293 -8.94 26.22 -6.61
C LEU A 293 -8.09 26.13 -5.34
N ILE A 294 -7.49 24.97 -5.06
CA ILE A 294 -6.58 24.79 -3.94
C ILE A 294 -5.37 25.70 -4.07
N MET A 295 -4.74 25.77 -5.25
CA MET A 295 -3.53 26.58 -5.45
C MET A 295 -3.77 28.06 -5.18
N ILE A 296 -4.92 28.60 -5.58
CA ILE A 296 -5.24 30.03 -5.40
C ILE A 296 -5.87 30.36 -4.03
N SER A 297 -6.38 29.37 -3.29
CA SER A 297 -7.09 29.57 -2.03
C SER A 297 -6.23 30.16 -0.90
N GLY A 298 -4.91 30.00 -1.00
CA GLY A 298 -3.97 30.60 -0.06
C GLY A 298 -3.92 32.14 -0.12
N LYS A 299 -4.23 32.72 -1.29
CA LYS A 299 -4.14 34.16 -1.56
C LYS A 299 -5.46 34.81 -1.95
N ASN A 300 -6.48 34.03 -2.24
CA ASN A 300 -7.78 34.50 -2.71
C ASN A 300 -8.89 34.07 -1.77
N LEU A 301 -9.56 35.04 -1.16
CA LEU A 301 -10.64 34.81 -0.18
C LEU A 301 -11.84 34.09 -0.81
N TYR A 302 -12.23 34.41 -2.05
CA TYR A 302 -13.33 33.73 -2.74
C TYR A 302 -13.01 32.26 -2.99
N ALA A 303 -11.78 31.93 -3.41
CA ALA A 303 -11.36 30.57 -3.57
C ALA A 303 -11.33 29.79 -2.24
N ARG A 304 -10.93 30.45 -1.13
CA ARG A 304 -10.99 29.88 0.20
C ARG A 304 -12.42 29.60 0.62
N ASN A 305 -13.33 30.56 0.42
CA ASN A 305 -14.76 30.41 0.74
C ASN A 305 -15.41 29.29 -0.08
N ALA A 306 -15.06 29.17 -1.36
CA ALA A 306 -15.50 28.09 -2.22
C ALA A 306 -15.07 26.70 -1.67
N LEU A 307 -13.82 26.56 -1.19
CA LEU A 307 -13.35 25.33 -0.57
C LEU A 307 -14.07 25.02 0.73
N LEU A 308 -14.31 26.02 1.58
CA LEU A 308 -15.05 25.86 2.84
C LEU A 308 -16.47 25.42 2.59
N ALA A 309 -17.19 26.07 1.66
CA ALA A 309 -18.55 25.72 1.29
C ALA A 309 -18.64 24.30 0.73
N ARG A 310 -17.73 23.92 -0.18
CA ARG A 310 -17.64 22.54 -0.68
C ARG A 310 -17.41 21.53 0.41
N ASN A 311 -16.46 21.80 1.32
CA ASN A 311 -16.15 20.86 2.41
C ASN A 311 -17.33 20.70 3.36
N LYS A 312 -18.07 21.78 3.64
CA LYS A 312 -19.28 21.74 4.46
C LYS A 312 -20.40 20.92 3.80
N ALA A 313 -20.63 21.10 2.50
CA ALA A 313 -21.60 20.30 1.74
C ALA A 313 -21.20 18.79 1.78
N LEU A 314 -19.92 18.47 1.58
CA LEU A 314 -19.44 17.09 1.68
C LEU A 314 -19.61 16.51 3.09
N ASP A 315 -19.33 17.29 4.12
CA ASP A 315 -19.48 16.85 5.52
C ASP A 315 -20.95 16.49 5.83
N ILE A 316 -21.90 17.29 5.37
CA ILE A 316 -23.34 17.02 5.50
C ILE A 316 -23.70 15.69 4.79
N ALA A 317 -23.30 15.54 3.52
CA ALA A 317 -23.61 14.34 2.74
C ALA A 317 -23.03 13.06 3.36
N LEU A 318 -21.80 13.13 3.89
CA LEU A 318 -21.09 11.98 4.44
C LEU A 318 -21.54 11.60 5.85
N ASN A 319 -22.01 12.55 6.64
CA ASN A 319 -22.32 12.35 8.06
C ASN A 319 -23.82 12.53 8.37
N SER A 320 -24.71 12.41 7.37
CA SER A 320 -26.15 12.56 7.54
C SER A 320 -26.73 11.61 8.59
N GLN A 321 -27.66 12.11 9.38
CA GLN A 321 -28.38 11.35 10.41
C GLN A 321 -29.16 10.17 9.80
N SER A 322 -29.74 10.34 8.61
CA SER A 322 -30.42 9.26 7.89
C SER A 322 -29.57 8.04 7.64
N LYS A 323 -28.23 8.19 7.55
CA LYS A 323 -27.31 7.05 7.43
C LYS A 323 -27.21 6.25 8.71
N ILE A 324 -27.30 6.88 9.87
CA ILE A 324 -27.30 6.19 11.18
C ILE A 324 -28.57 5.37 11.32
N GLU A 325 -29.71 5.91 10.89
CA GLU A 325 -30.98 5.19 10.88
C GLU A 325 -30.96 3.98 9.94
N GLU A 326 -30.41 4.14 8.74
CA GLU A 326 -30.26 3.02 7.81
C GLU A 326 -29.25 1.99 8.32
N LEU A 327 -28.16 2.42 8.96
CA LEU A 327 -27.21 1.54 9.63
C LEU A 327 -27.89 0.69 10.71
N ARG A 328 -28.81 1.27 11.50
CA ARG A 328 -29.60 0.54 12.50
C ARG A 328 -30.41 -0.59 11.85
N LYS A 329 -31.10 -0.30 10.73
CA LYS A 329 -31.85 -1.31 9.98
C LYS A 329 -30.94 -2.44 9.47
N ILE A 330 -29.80 -2.09 8.86
CA ILE A 330 -28.85 -3.08 8.35
C ILE A 330 -28.33 -3.98 9.47
N LEU A 331 -27.97 -3.43 10.64
CA LEU A 331 -27.49 -4.22 11.77
C LEU A 331 -28.60 -5.13 12.34
N THR A 332 -29.85 -4.66 12.37
CA THR A 332 -31.01 -5.45 12.77
C THR A 332 -31.34 -6.56 11.77
N GLU A 333 -31.20 -6.32 10.48
CA GLU A 333 -31.37 -7.34 9.42
C GLU A 333 -30.29 -8.43 9.46
N ASN A 334 -29.11 -8.13 10.03
CA ASN A 334 -27.93 -9.02 10.03
C ASN A 334 -27.35 -9.26 11.45
N PRO A 335 -28.14 -9.71 12.44
CA PRO A 335 -27.76 -9.69 13.86
C PRO A 335 -26.61 -10.65 14.20
N ASN A 336 -26.42 -11.70 13.40
CA ASN A 336 -25.43 -12.76 13.66
C ASN A 336 -24.15 -12.63 12.80
N MET A 337 -24.07 -11.64 11.90
CA MET A 337 -22.93 -11.47 11.04
C MET A 337 -21.83 -10.67 11.74
N ARG A 338 -20.60 -11.15 11.63
CA ARG A 338 -19.42 -10.38 12.06
C ARG A 338 -19.22 -9.20 11.10
N THR A 339 -19.42 -7.98 11.63
CA THR A 339 -19.58 -6.76 10.84
C THR A 339 -18.46 -5.77 11.10
N ILE A 340 -17.87 -5.21 10.04
CA ILE A 340 -16.98 -4.04 10.14
C ILE A 340 -17.66 -2.86 9.45
N ILE A 341 -17.75 -1.74 10.19
CA ILE A 341 -18.29 -0.49 9.70
C ILE A 341 -17.13 0.46 9.37
N PHE A 342 -17.08 0.91 8.13
CA PHE A 342 -16.07 1.83 7.61
C PHE A 342 -16.63 3.24 7.49
N THR A 343 -15.92 4.21 8.06
CA THR A 343 -16.22 5.63 7.92
C THR A 343 -15.01 6.43 7.43
N GLN A 344 -15.22 7.67 7.00
CA GLN A 344 -14.15 8.57 6.60
C GLN A 344 -13.67 9.45 7.76
N HIS A 345 -14.59 9.87 8.63
CA HIS A 345 -14.36 10.86 9.67
C HIS A 345 -14.53 10.27 11.07
N ASN A 346 -13.61 10.60 11.98
CA ASN A 346 -13.67 10.13 13.36
C ASN A 346 -14.94 10.58 14.09
N LYS A 347 -15.51 11.77 13.75
CA LYS A 347 -16.77 12.25 14.31
C LYS A 347 -17.89 11.21 14.14
N LEU A 348 -17.99 10.64 12.93
CA LEU A 348 -18.98 9.61 12.64
C LEU A 348 -18.66 8.27 13.33
N VAL A 349 -17.37 7.92 13.50
CA VAL A 349 -16.97 6.75 14.30
C VAL A 349 -17.50 6.87 15.72
N TYR A 350 -17.26 8.00 16.37
CA TYR A 350 -17.72 8.22 17.76
C TYR A 350 -19.25 8.26 17.86
N ALA A 351 -19.94 8.90 16.91
CA ALA A 351 -21.41 8.92 16.88
C ALA A 351 -21.99 7.50 16.78
N ILE A 352 -21.46 6.68 15.86
CA ILE A 352 -21.87 5.28 15.66
C ILE A 352 -21.55 4.44 16.90
N SER A 353 -20.34 4.58 17.46
CA SER A 353 -19.92 3.84 18.65
C SER A 353 -20.83 4.15 19.83
N ASN A 354 -21.15 5.41 20.08
CA ASN A 354 -22.02 5.81 21.18
C ASN A 354 -23.47 5.36 20.97
N GLU A 355 -23.98 5.48 19.74
CA GLU A 355 -25.37 5.12 19.41
C GLU A 355 -25.63 3.62 19.53
N PHE A 356 -24.67 2.80 19.13
CA PHE A 356 -24.83 1.33 19.09
C PHE A 356 -24.04 0.58 20.17
N LEU A 357 -23.31 1.31 21.04
CA LEU A 357 -22.46 0.73 22.11
C LEU A 357 -21.46 -0.32 21.57
N ILE A 358 -20.81 -0.01 20.46
CA ILE A 358 -19.85 -0.89 19.79
C ILE A 358 -18.42 -0.34 19.89
N PRO A 359 -17.40 -1.21 19.96
CA PRO A 359 -16.02 -0.79 20.00
C PRO A 359 -15.61 -0.09 18.70
N PHE A 360 -14.63 0.80 18.81
CA PHE A 360 -14.11 1.55 17.68
C PHE A 360 -12.59 1.57 17.61
N ILE A 361 -12.09 1.82 16.39
CA ILE A 361 -10.67 2.04 16.12
C ILE A 361 -10.51 3.29 15.27
N THR A 362 -9.70 4.25 15.76
CA THR A 362 -9.32 5.47 15.05
C THR A 362 -7.80 5.67 15.09
N HIS A 363 -7.28 6.66 14.36
CA HIS A 363 -5.86 7.00 14.44
C HIS A 363 -5.42 7.50 15.83
N LYS A 364 -6.38 7.91 16.68
CA LYS A 364 -6.13 8.34 18.05
C LYS A 364 -6.12 7.18 19.06
N SER A 365 -6.62 6.00 18.65
CA SER A 365 -6.61 4.82 19.51
C SER A 365 -5.18 4.39 19.79
N SER A 366 -4.85 4.16 21.05
CA SER A 366 -3.58 3.62 21.48
C SER A 366 -3.37 2.21 20.90
N LYS A 367 -2.13 1.72 20.93
CA LYS A 367 -1.82 0.36 20.46
C LYS A 367 -2.62 -0.68 21.25
N GLN A 368 -2.72 -0.52 22.57
CA GLN A 368 -3.42 -1.45 23.44
C GLN A 368 -4.93 -1.46 23.18
N GLU A 369 -5.58 -0.29 23.09
CA GLU A 369 -7.01 -0.20 22.74
C GLU A 369 -7.31 -0.86 21.40
N ARG A 370 -6.42 -0.66 20.41
CA ARG A 370 -6.56 -1.26 19.09
C ARG A 370 -6.44 -2.78 19.14
N GLU A 371 -5.45 -3.31 19.86
CA GLU A 371 -5.26 -4.74 20.06
C GLU A 371 -6.44 -5.36 20.80
N ASP A 372 -6.95 -4.72 21.85
CA ASP A 372 -8.11 -5.20 22.63
C ASP A 372 -9.38 -5.25 21.79
N ALA A 373 -9.65 -4.20 20.98
CA ALA A 373 -10.79 -4.17 20.07
C ALA A 373 -10.70 -5.26 18.99
N LEU A 374 -9.52 -5.45 18.38
CA LEU A 374 -9.31 -6.47 17.36
C LEU A 374 -9.35 -7.87 17.93
N ASN A 375 -8.79 -8.10 19.11
CA ASN A 375 -8.86 -9.40 19.79
C ASN A 375 -10.29 -9.71 20.19
N GLY A 376 -11.01 -8.77 20.81
CA GLY A 376 -12.41 -8.96 21.15
C GLY A 376 -13.32 -9.20 19.94
N PHE A 377 -12.97 -8.64 18.79
CA PHE A 377 -13.64 -8.96 17.52
C PHE A 377 -13.21 -10.34 16.99
N ARG A 378 -11.95 -10.77 17.17
CA ARG A 378 -11.43 -12.08 16.76
C ARG A 378 -12.04 -13.22 17.58
N ASP A 379 -12.13 -13.06 18.90
CA ASP A 379 -12.67 -14.06 19.85
C ASP A 379 -14.21 -14.09 19.84
N GLY A 380 -14.88 -13.11 19.16
CA GLY A 380 -16.33 -13.05 19.09
C GLY A 380 -17.00 -12.34 20.27
N ARG A 381 -16.25 -11.73 21.19
CA ARG A 381 -16.79 -10.84 22.24
C ARG A 381 -17.52 -9.65 21.64
N TYR A 382 -16.97 -9.12 20.54
CA TYR A 382 -17.57 -8.07 19.75
C TYR A 382 -17.93 -8.61 18.37
N ARG A 383 -19.18 -8.48 17.98
CA ARG A 383 -19.66 -8.88 16.64
C ARG A 383 -19.55 -7.75 15.63
N VAL A 384 -19.56 -6.50 16.10
CA VAL A 384 -19.50 -5.31 15.28
C VAL A 384 -18.33 -4.44 15.72
N LEU A 385 -17.61 -3.90 14.77
CA LEU A 385 -16.50 -2.98 14.98
C LEU A 385 -16.66 -1.78 14.04
N VAL A 386 -16.53 -0.55 14.55
CA VAL A 386 -16.49 0.65 13.70
C VAL A 386 -15.09 1.22 13.60
N THR A 387 -14.71 1.65 12.40
CA THR A 387 -13.37 2.17 12.16
C THR A 387 -13.38 3.34 11.18
N SER A 388 -12.40 4.24 11.34
CA SER A 388 -12.02 5.21 10.32
C SER A 388 -10.99 4.58 9.37
N LYS A 389 -10.24 5.40 8.63
CA LYS A 389 -9.22 4.98 7.66
C LYS A 389 -8.09 4.09 8.21
N VAL A 390 -7.97 3.96 9.52
CA VAL A 390 -6.84 3.29 10.17
C VAL A 390 -6.72 1.79 9.81
N LEU A 391 -7.84 1.15 9.47
CA LEU A 391 -7.82 -0.25 9.04
C LEU A 391 -7.62 -0.42 7.53
N ASP A 392 -7.45 0.65 6.77
CA ASP A 392 -7.27 0.56 5.33
C ASP A 392 -5.90 -0.05 4.96
N GLU A 393 -4.84 0.25 5.73
CA GLU A 393 -3.49 -0.27 5.51
C GLU A 393 -2.86 -0.79 6.82
N GLY A 394 -2.17 -1.91 6.73
CA GLY A 394 -1.21 -2.35 7.75
C GLY A 394 -1.73 -3.06 8.97
N VAL A 395 -3.03 -3.16 9.20
CA VAL A 395 -3.58 -3.84 10.38
C VAL A 395 -4.13 -5.22 10.00
N ASP A 396 -3.78 -6.26 10.75
CA ASP A 396 -4.39 -7.60 10.57
C ASP A 396 -5.81 -7.61 11.15
N VAL A 397 -6.76 -7.23 10.29
CA VAL A 397 -8.18 -7.23 10.65
C VAL A 397 -8.71 -8.65 10.62
N PRO A 398 -9.37 -9.10 11.69
CA PRO A 398 -10.01 -10.41 11.72
C PRO A 398 -11.08 -10.55 10.62
N GLU A 399 -11.41 -11.80 10.30
CA GLU A 399 -12.41 -12.09 9.27
C GLU A 399 -13.77 -11.51 9.61
N ALA A 400 -14.36 -10.79 8.67
CA ALA A 400 -15.70 -10.26 8.76
C ALA A 400 -16.61 -10.86 7.69
N GLU A 401 -17.91 -10.90 7.94
CA GLU A 401 -18.92 -11.43 7.03
C GLU A 401 -19.67 -10.32 6.30
N LEU A 402 -19.79 -9.19 6.98
CA LEU A 402 -20.45 -7.99 6.48
C LEU A 402 -19.50 -6.80 6.61
N GLY A 403 -19.32 -6.08 5.53
CA GLY A 403 -18.71 -4.75 5.52
C GLY A 403 -19.78 -3.70 5.26
N ILE A 404 -19.78 -2.62 6.02
CA ILE A 404 -20.69 -1.50 5.79
C ILE A 404 -19.87 -0.24 5.56
N ILE A 405 -20.01 0.39 4.40
CA ILE A 405 -19.40 1.70 4.12
C ILE A 405 -20.47 2.77 4.37
N VAL A 406 -20.37 3.45 5.50
CA VAL A 406 -21.26 4.57 5.84
C VAL A 406 -20.80 5.86 5.17
N SER A 407 -19.47 6.07 5.13
CA SER A 407 -18.85 7.16 4.38
C SER A 407 -17.46 6.74 3.92
N GLY A 408 -17.00 7.25 2.79
CA GLY A 408 -15.69 6.90 2.27
C GLY A 408 -15.28 7.71 1.06
N THR A 409 -13.98 7.72 0.78
CA THR A 409 -13.41 8.35 -0.41
C THR A 409 -13.81 7.59 -1.68
N GLY A 410 -13.66 8.24 -2.84
CA GLY A 410 -13.79 7.58 -4.14
C GLY A 410 -12.51 6.82 -4.55
N SER A 411 -11.56 6.64 -3.63
CA SER A 411 -10.30 5.95 -3.91
C SER A 411 -10.56 4.48 -4.23
N LYS A 412 -10.18 4.07 -5.43
CA LYS A 412 -10.20 2.68 -5.91
C LYS A 412 -9.42 1.78 -4.94
N ARG A 413 -8.26 2.25 -4.49
CA ARG A 413 -7.35 1.52 -3.59
C ARG A 413 -7.98 1.23 -2.23
N GLU A 414 -8.47 2.26 -1.53
CA GLU A 414 -9.11 2.08 -0.21
C GLU A 414 -10.29 1.11 -0.28
N PHE A 415 -11.09 1.22 -1.35
CA PHE A 415 -12.22 0.32 -1.57
C PHE A 415 -11.77 -1.14 -1.73
N ILE A 416 -10.75 -1.39 -2.54
CA ILE A 416 -10.19 -2.74 -2.77
C ILE A 416 -9.58 -3.31 -1.50
N GLN A 417 -8.86 -2.49 -0.73
CA GLN A 417 -8.26 -2.92 0.53
C GLN A 417 -9.33 -3.30 1.57
N ARG A 418 -10.40 -2.53 1.69
CA ARG A 418 -11.56 -2.84 2.56
C ARG A 418 -12.24 -4.13 2.13
N LEU A 419 -12.50 -4.28 0.84
CA LEU A 419 -13.10 -5.48 0.27
C LEU A 419 -12.23 -6.72 0.52
N GLY A 420 -10.92 -6.63 0.32
CA GLY A 420 -9.98 -7.72 0.53
C GLY A 420 -9.92 -8.25 1.98
N ARG A 421 -10.38 -7.46 2.96
CA ARG A 421 -10.49 -7.91 4.35
C ARG A 421 -11.73 -8.79 4.59
N LEU A 422 -12.74 -8.65 3.73
CA LEU A 422 -13.96 -9.46 3.75
C LEU A 422 -13.81 -10.75 2.93
N LEU A 423 -12.89 -10.76 1.94
CA LEU A 423 -12.76 -11.82 0.94
C LEU A 423 -11.93 -13.04 1.37
N ARG A 424 -11.55 -13.14 2.65
CA ARG A 424 -10.84 -14.35 3.13
C ARG A 424 -11.75 -15.58 3.01
N THR A 425 -11.21 -16.68 2.47
CA THR A 425 -11.94 -17.94 2.29
C THR A 425 -12.45 -18.47 3.63
N LYS A 426 -13.73 -18.79 3.70
CA LYS A 426 -14.40 -19.32 4.89
C LYS A 426 -14.64 -20.82 4.75
N PRO A 427 -14.62 -21.58 5.85
CA PRO A 427 -14.89 -23.03 5.82
C PRO A 427 -16.26 -23.38 5.23
N ASN A 428 -17.25 -22.47 5.31
CA ASN A 428 -18.65 -22.73 4.93
C ASN A 428 -19.07 -22.12 3.58
N ASN A 429 -18.15 -21.68 2.73
CA ASN A 429 -18.43 -21.13 1.39
C ASN A 429 -19.49 -19.99 1.36
N ARG A 430 -19.71 -19.29 2.46
CA ARG A 430 -20.65 -18.15 2.54
C ARG A 430 -20.07 -16.94 1.84
N ASN A 431 -20.89 -16.28 1.00
CA ASN A 431 -20.53 -15.04 0.34
C ASN A 431 -20.32 -13.93 1.37
N ALA A 432 -19.25 -13.16 1.24
CA ALA A 432 -19.10 -11.92 1.97
C ALA A 432 -20.06 -10.87 1.41
N LYS A 433 -20.61 -10.01 2.28
CA LYS A 433 -21.53 -8.95 1.87
C LYS A 433 -20.89 -7.59 2.15
N LEU A 434 -20.94 -6.69 1.18
CA LEU A 434 -20.54 -5.29 1.34
C LEU A 434 -21.74 -4.40 1.05
N ILE A 435 -22.12 -3.57 2.01
CA ILE A 435 -23.23 -2.62 1.87
C ILE A 435 -22.66 -1.21 1.84
N GLU A 436 -23.01 -0.42 0.83
CA GLU A 436 -22.71 1.02 0.76
C GLU A 436 -23.96 1.82 1.09
N ILE A 437 -23.90 2.70 2.10
CA ILE A 437 -24.96 3.68 2.40
C ILE A 437 -24.58 4.99 1.70
N ILE A 438 -25.47 5.48 0.84
CA ILE A 438 -25.21 6.61 -0.06
C ILE A 438 -26.30 7.67 0.12
N SER A 439 -25.94 8.91 0.40
CA SER A 439 -26.86 10.03 0.41
C SER A 439 -27.29 10.39 -1.02
N SER A 440 -28.56 10.13 -1.35
CA SER A 440 -29.14 10.48 -2.64
C SER A 440 -29.24 12.00 -2.81
N GLY A 441 -29.21 12.48 -4.06
CA GLY A 441 -29.23 13.92 -4.35
C GLY A 441 -27.92 14.65 -4.04
N THR A 442 -26.85 13.93 -3.68
CA THR A 442 -25.55 14.54 -3.33
C THR A 442 -24.41 14.06 -4.25
N THR A 443 -23.25 14.71 -4.13
CA THR A 443 -22.04 14.32 -4.87
C THR A 443 -21.49 12.94 -4.46
N GLU A 444 -22.02 12.34 -3.39
CA GLU A 444 -21.59 11.00 -2.95
C GLU A 444 -21.98 9.92 -3.97
N ILE A 445 -23.03 10.11 -4.76
CA ILE A 445 -23.40 9.23 -5.87
C ILE A 445 -22.22 9.05 -6.84
N ASN A 446 -21.56 10.15 -7.23
CA ASN A 446 -20.41 10.12 -8.12
C ASN A 446 -19.22 9.38 -7.50
N THR A 447 -19.08 9.47 -6.19
CA THR A 447 -18.05 8.76 -5.42
C THR A 447 -18.30 7.25 -5.43
N SER A 448 -19.57 6.84 -5.24
CA SER A 448 -19.97 5.43 -5.32
C SER A 448 -19.84 4.84 -6.75
N ILE A 449 -20.12 5.65 -7.78
CA ILE A 449 -19.93 5.23 -9.18
C ILE A 449 -18.44 4.93 -9.44
N ARG A 450 -17.53 5.78 -8.99
CA ARG A 450 -16.07 5.55 -9.10
C ARG A 450 -15.62 4.27 -8.40
N ARG A 451 -16.19 3.96 -7.21
CA ARG A 451 -15.94 2.69 -6.51
C ARG A 451 -16.41 1.49 -7.34
N LYS A 452 -17.59 1.58 -7.97
CA LYS A 452 -18.12 0.50 -8.83
C LYS A 452 -17.23 0.26 -10.07
N GLN A 453 -16.70 1.32 -10.67
CA GLN A 453 -15.76 1.19 -11.78
C GLN A 453 -14.46 0.50 -11.35
N ALA A 454 -14.04 0.71 -10.09
CA ALA A 454 -12.90 -0.01 -9.52
C ALA A 454 -13.11 -1.54 -9.49
N LEU A 455 -14.34 -2.01 -9.27
CA LEU A 455 -14.67 -3.45 -9.27
C LEU A 455 -14.65 -4.09 -10.66
N LYS A 456 -14.93 -3.33 -11.72
CA LYS A 456 -14.91 -3.88 -13.09
C LYS A 456 -13.50 -4.17 -13.61
N ASN A 457 -12.49 -3.49 -13.03
CA ASN A 457 -11.09 -3.62 -13.41
C ASN A 457 -10.30 -4.52 -12.42
N ILE A 458 -10.99 -5.20 -11.53
CA ILE A 458 -10.50 -6.18 -10.56
C ILE A 458 -11.06 -7.56 -10.90
#